data_039a46c6b545d1c68a2124b015366062
#
_entry.id   039a46c6b545d1c68a2124b015366062
#
_cell.length_a   1.000
_cell.length_b   1.000
_cell.length_c   1.000
_cell.angle_alpha   90.00
_cell.angle_beta   90.00
_cell.angle_gamma   90.00
#
_symmetry.space_group_name_H-M   'P 1'
#
loop_
_entity.id
_entity.type
_entity.pdbx_description
1 polymer ?
#
loop_
_entity_poly.entity_id
_entity_poly.type
_entity_poly.pdbx_seq_one_letter_code
_entity_poly.pdbx_strand_id
1 'polypeptide(L)'
;MKIDIVSVFPEYFEVLNLSLLGKAQSKGLVEVTAHNLRDWTHDVHHSVDDTPVGGGAGMVMKPEVWSECLDELLQLEPAVIENTENIEDSADSFDTGDSCDTTDSDTAQSSAGPENSEKTDIAPSSAGPVLIFPNPSAPLFTQQDATELSHADHLLFGCGRYEGYDARIPQYYRTQGIDVREYSIGDYVLNGGEVAVSVMLEAITRLLPGFMGNAASIVEESYTGDNALLEHRQYTKPAEWRGIKVPDVLLSGNHAKVDRFRRDEALAKTDELRPDLIEALDCTKLDKADRKTLMALGWEVSAAHPRKR
;
A
#
# COMPACT_ATOMS: atom_id res chain seq x y z
N MET A 1 -7.67 -4.92 15.20
CA MET A 1 -6.35 -4.36 14.75
C MET A 1 -5.94 -3.29 15.74
N LYS A 2 -4.73 -3.40 16.29
CA LYS A 2 -4.10 -2.37 17.13
C LYS A 2 -3.24 -1.47 16.25
N ILE A 3 -3.26 -0.16 16.47
CA ILE A 3 -2.48 0.84 15.74
C ILE A 3 -1.85 1.80 16.75
N ASP A 4 -0.54 1.78 16.84
CA ASP A 4 0.23 2.76 17.58
C ASP A 4 0.90 3.73 16.59
N ILE A 5 0.91 5.02 16.92
CA ILE A 5 1.50 6.07 16.08
C ILE A 5 2.41 6.93 16.95
N VAL A 6 3.69 7.00 16.59
CA VAL A 6 4.67 7.82 17.29
C VAL A 6 4.91 9.11 16.50
N SER A 7 4.68 10.26 17.11
CA SER A 7 4.88 11.58 16.52
C SER A 7 5.29 12.61 17.59
N VAL A 8 5.91 13.69 17.18
CA VAL A 8 6.12 14.87 18.04
C VAL A 8 4.89 15.80 18.09
N PHE A 9 3.86 15.47 17.31
CA PHE A 9 2.58 16.18 17.23
C PHE A 9 1.41 15.19 17.18
N PRO A 10 1.13 14.44 18.27
CA PRO A 10 0.06 13.44 18.29
C PRO A 10 -1.32 14.02 18.00
N GLU A 11 -1.54 15.31 18.19
CA GLU A 11 -2.79 16.03 17.92
C GLU A 11 -3.21 15.98 16.43
N TYR A 12 -2.26 15.73 15.50
CA TYR A 12 -2.58 15.49 14.08
C TYR A 12 -3.58 14.35 13.90
N PHE A 13 -3.58 13.40 14.83
CA PHE A 13 -4.37 12.17 14.73
C PHE A 13 -5.75 12.27 15.38
N GLU A 14 -6.13 13.43 15.93
CA GLU A 14 -7.51 13.65 16.39
C GLU A 14 -8.53 13.49 15.27
N VAL A 15 -8.13 13.75 14.02
CA VAL A 15 -8.97 13.55 12.84
C VAL A 15 -9.42 12.07 12.67
N LEU A 16 -8.65 11.12 13.17
CA LEU A 16 -8.97 9.69 13.12
C LEU A 16 -10.17 9.31 14.00
N ASN A 17 -10.58 10.20 14.93
CA ASN A 17 -11.78 10.02 15.73
C ASN A 17 -13.07 10.38 14.98
N LEU A 18 -12.97 10.84 13.74
CA LEU A 18 -14.11 11.27 12.93
C LEU A 18 -14.53 10.17 11.94
N SER A 19 -15.74 10.37 11.35
CA SER A 19 -16.23 9.56 10.22
C SER A 19 -16.28 8.05 10.51
N LEU A 20 -15.85 7.24 9.54
CA LEU A 20 -15.90 5.78 9.60
C LEU A 20 -14.85 5.22 10.57
N LEU A 21 -13.67 5.81 10.62
CA LEU A 21 -12.60 5.35 11.50
C LEU A 21 -12.97 5.57 12.97
N GLY A 22 -13.55 6.73 13.34
CA GLY A 22 -14.07 6.96 14.68
C GLY A 22 -15.19 5.99 15.06
N LYS A 23 -16.06 5.61 14.11
CA LYS A 23 -17.07 4.56 14.32
C LYS A 23 -16.45 3.17 14.49
N ALA A 24 -15.39 2.86 13.73
CA ALA A 24 -14.67 1.58 13.85
C ALA A 24 -14.01 1.44 15.22
N GLN A 25 -13.40 2.51 15.73
CA GLN A 25 -12.85 2.56 17.09
C GLN A 25 -13.94 2.35 18.14
N SER A 26 -15.07 3.07 18.01
CA SER A 26 -16.22 2.91 18.93
C SER A 26 -16.80 1.49 18.96
N LYS A 27 -16.62 0.71 17.88
CA LYS A 27 -17.03 -0.69 17.77
C LYS A 27 -15.96 -1.68 18.20
N GLY A 28 -14.77 -1.22 18.54
CA GLY A 28 -13.63 -2.07 18.89
C GLY A 28 -13.02 -2.84 17.70
N LEU A 29 -13.30 -2.42 16.45
CA LEU A 29 -12.68 -3.00 15.26
C LEU A 29 -11.21 -2.55 15.12
N VAL A 30 -10.93 -1.33 15.54
CA VAL A 30 -9.61 -0.71 15.52
C VAL A 30 -9.39 -0.02 16.86
N GLU A 31 -8.18 -0.13 17.39
CA GLU A 31 -7.71 0.63 18.54
C GLU A 31 -6.54 1.50 18.07
N VAL A 32 -6.69 2.82 18.16
CA VAL A 32 -5.66 3.78 17.70
C VAL A 32 -5.14 4.54 18.90
N THR A 33 -3.82 4.52 19.10
CA THR A 33 -3.13 5.28 20.13
C THR A 33 -2.03 6.13 19.51
N ALA A 34 -2.08 7.44 19.69
CA ALA A 34 -1.02 8.35 19.27
C ALA A 34 -0.16 8.72 20.47
N HIS A 35 1.15 8.49 20.34
CA HIS A 35 2.17 8.71 21.36
C HIS A 35 3.00 9.95 21.02
N ASN A 36 3.34 10.73 22.05
CA ASN A 36 4.27 11.84 21.87
C ASN A 36 5.71 11.36 22.07
N LEU A 37 6.51 11.34 21.01
CA LEU A 37 7.91 10.93 21.08
C LEU A 37 8.71 11.66 22.16
N ARG A 38 8.31 12.88 22.54
CA ARG A 38 8.97 13.67 23.60
C ARG A 38 8.83 13.06 25.00
N ASP A 39 7.90 12.13 25.20
CA ASP A 39 7.69 11.47 26.48
C ASP A 39 8.89 10.54 26.87
N TRP A 40 9.70 10.17 25.87
CA TRP A 40 10.93 9.37 26.04
C TRP A 40 12.21 10.22 26.02
N THR A 41 12.11 11.53 26.26
CA THR A 41 13.26 12.43 26.42
C THR A 41 13.55 12.67 27.88
N HIS A 42 14.84 12.80 28.24
CA HIS A 42 15.28 13.00 29.63
C HIS A 42 15.89 14.39 29.87
N ASP A 43 16.06 15.19 28.81
CA ASP A 43 16.60 16.53 28.91
C ASP A 43 15.47 17.57 29.16
N VAL A 44 15.85 18.71 29.73
CA VAL A 44 14.91 19.79 30.11
C VAL A 44 14.16 20.37 28.89
N HIS A 45 14.74 20.25 27.69
CA HIS A 45 14.20 20.80 26.46
C HIS A 45 13.35 19.81 25.67
N HIS A 46 13.26 18.56 26.13
CA HIS A 46 12.57 17.48 25.41
C HIS A 46 13.05 17.34 23.95
N SER A 47 14.37 17.35 23.76
CA SER A 47 15.01 17.40 22.44
C SER A 47 14.97 16.04 21.76
N VAL A 48 14.27 15.94 20.64
CA VAL A 48 14.14 14.71 19.83
C VAL A 48 15.06 14.66 18.62
N ASP A 49 15.83 15.73 18.36
CA ASP A 49 16.63 15.94 17.15
C ASP A 49 18.00 16.51 17.48
N ASP A 50 18.95 16.41 16.55
CA ASP A 50 20.28 16.98 16.62
C ASP A 50 20.81 17.29 15.19
N THR A 51 21.96 17.95 15.11
CA THR A 51 22.59 18.29 13.84
C THR A 51 23.06 17.04 13.09
N PRO A 52 22.94 17.00 11.73
CA PRO A 52 23.36 15.85 10.95
C PRO A 52 24.87 15.57 11.10
N VAL A 53 25.25 14.32 11.25
CA VAL A 53 26.66 13.88 11.18
C VAL A 53 27.18 14.12 9.75
N GLY A 54 28.35 14.76 9.64
CA GLY A 54 28.90 15.18 8.35
C GLY A 54 28.53 16.60 7.96
N GLY A 55 27.69 17.28 8.75
CA GLY A 55 27.24 18.65 8.50
C GLY A 55 26.08 18.70 7.51
N GLY A 56 25.61 19.90 7.24
CA GLY A 56 24.43 20.15 6.37
C GLY A 56 23.41 21.04 7.03
N ALA A 57 22.39 21.42 6.29
CA ALA A 57 21.24 22.14 6.83
C ALA A 57 20.23 21.17 7.45
N GLY A 58 19.43 21.67 8.40
CA GLY A 58 18.38 20.90 9.02
C GLY A 58 18.80 20.13 10.26
N MET A 59 17.93 19.27 10.73
CA MET A 59 18.08 18.45 11.93
C MET A 59 17.69 17.01 11.61
N VAL A 60 18.22 16.04 12.34
CA VAL A 60 17.87 14.62 12.23
C VAL A 60 17.38 14.12 13.58
N MET A 61 16.30 13.36 13.58
CA MET A 61 15.74 12.82 14.82
C MET A 61 16.65 11.75 15.42
N LYS A 62 16.90 11.87 16.72
CA LYS A 62 17.89 11.10 17.47
C LYS A 62 17.48 9.63 17.63
N PRO A 63 18.42 8.68 17.41
CA PRO A 63 18.13 7.25 17.56
C PRO A 63 17.85 6.85 19.01
N GLU A 64 18.46 7.51 20.01
CA GLU A 64 18.26 7.16 21.42
C GLU A 64 16.81 7.35 21.86
N VAL A 65 16.18 8.48 21.48
CA VAL A 65 14.78 8.76 21.83
C VAL A 65 13.83 7.80 21.14
N TRP A 66 14.11 7.53 19.86
CA TRP A 66 13.33 6.56 19.10
C TRP A 66 13.47 5.14 19.64
N SER A 67 14.68 4.71 20.03
CA SER A 67 14.89 3.35 20.55
C SER A 67 14.16 3.15 21.86
N GLU A 68 14.23 4.07 22.82
CA GLU A 68 13.47 3.93 24.07
C GLU A 68 11.97 3.81 23.83
N CYS A 69 11.43 4.64 22.94
CA CYS A 69 10.02 4.59 22.56
C CYS A 69 9.63 3.25 21.90
N LEU A 70 10.39 2.84 20.89
CA LEU A 70 10.08 1.65 20.12
C LEU A 70 10.30 0.37 20.92
N ASP A 71 11.35 0.29 21.74
CA ASP A 71 11.63 -0.86 22.62
C ASP A 71 10.46 -1.07 23.61
N GLU A 72 9.93 0.01 24.20
CA GLU A 72 8.77 -0.05 25.08
C GLU A 72 7.51 -0.53 24.34
N LEU A 73 7.18 0.08 23.19
CA LEU A 73 5.98 -0.24 22.43
C LEU A 73 6.02 -1.64 21.80
N LEU A 74 7.20 -2.11 21.42
CA LEU A 74 7.46 -3.43 20.85
C LEU A 74 7.76 -4.49 21.93
N GLN A 75 7.89 -4.08 23.19
CA GLN A 75 8.25 -4.94 24.34
C GLN A 75 9.59 -5.67 24.11
N LEU A 76 10.59 -4.94 23.61
CA LEU A 76 11.93 -5.45 23.36
C LEU A 76 12.87 -5.05 24.48
N GLU A 77 13.82 -5.95 24.81
CA GLU A 77 14.95 -5.59 25.66
C GLU A 77 16.07 -5.02 24.77
N PRO A 78 16.70 -3.89 25.15
CA PRO A 78 17.78 -3.30 24.39
C PRO A 78 18.92 -4.29 24.15
N ALA A 79 19.32 -4.52 22.91
CA ALA A 79 20.41 -5.40 22.53
C ALA A 79 21.52 -4.61 21.82
N VAL A 80 22.77 -4.96 22.14
CA VAL A 80 23.95 -4.41 21.43
C VAL A 80 24.36 -5.38 20.33
N ILE A 81 24.46 -4.89 19.11
CA ILE A 81 24.95 -5.69 17.98
C ILE A 81 26.49 -5.75 18.08
N GLU A 82 27.03 -6.90 18.45
CA GLU A 82 28.47 -7.08 18.64
C GLU A 82 29.31 -7.09 17.35
N ASN A 83 28.68 -7.31 16.16
CA ASN A 83 29.39 -7.36 14.88
C ASN A 83 28.61 -6.67 13.76
N THR A 84 29.05 -5.49 13.37
CA THR A 84 28.52 -4.73 12.21
C THR A 84 29.28 -5.00 10.90
N GLU A 85 30.23 -5.92 10.84
CA GLU A 85 31.10 -6.11 9.65
C GLU A 85 30.43 -6.82 8.45
N ASN A 86 29.18 -7.31 8.56
CA ASN A 86 28.49 -8.05 7.48
C ASN A 86 27.05 -7.59 7.20
N ILE A 87 26.71 -6.34 7.46
CA ILE A 87 25.43 -5.80 6.93
C ILE A 87 25.75 -5.21 5.56
N GLU A 88 25.92 -6.09 4.57
CA GLU A 88 25.90 -5.66 3.17
C GLU A 88 24.51 -5.14 2.86
N ASP A 89 24.47 -3.91 2.35
CA ASP A 89 23.30 -3.32 1.73
C ASP A 89 22.74 -4.31 0.71
N SER A 90 21.64 -4.99 1.03
CA SER A 90 20.86 -5.69 0.04
C SER A 90 20.03 -4.68 -0.76
N ALA A 91 20.71 -3.76 -1.42
CA ALA A 91 20.18 -3.05 -2.55
C ALA A 91 20.10 -4.06 -3.69
N ASP A 92 18.91 -4.51 -4.02
CA ASP A 92 18.64 -5.33 -5.18
C ASP A 92 19.29 -4.69 -6.41
N SER A 93 20.40 -5.28 -6.85
CA SER A 93 21.03 -4.93 -8.10
C SER A 93 20.11 -5.36 -9.24
N PHE A 94 19.51 -4.39 -9.91
CA PHE A 94 18.95 -4.58 -11.25
C PHE A 94 20.09 -4.98 -12.18
N ASP A 95 20.24 -6.28 -12.40
CA ASP A 95 21.14 -6.84 -13.42
C ASP A 95 20.39 -6.87 -14.77
N THR A 96 20.76 -5.93 -15.63
CA THR A 96 20.45 -5.97 -17.06
C THR A 96 21.53 -6.81 -17.75
N GLY A 97 21.34 -8.11 -17.76
CA GLY A 97 22.21 -9.06 -18.44
C GLY A 97 21.51 -9.76 -19.60
N ASP A 98 21.68 -9.21 -20.80
CA ASP A 98 21.39 -9.84 -22.08
C ASP A 98 22.47 -10.91 -22.36
N SER A 99 22.10 -12.19 -22.51
CA SER A 99 22.80 -13.11 -23.42
C SER A 99 22.00 -14.39 -23.66
N CYS A 100 21.62 -14.53 -24.90
CA CYS A 100 21.23 -15.72 -25.63
C CYS A 100 22.24 -16.87 -25.46
N ASP A 101 21.80 -18.10 -25.13
CA ASP A 101 22.18 -19.25 -25.91
C ASP A 101 21.24 -20.46 -25.77
N THR A 102 21.02 -21.10 -26.90
CA THR A 102 20.16 -22.23 -27.21
C THR A 102 20.74 -23.55 -26.71
N THR A 103 19.93 -24.50 -26.28
CA THR A 103 19.95 -25.90 -26.80
C THR A 103 18.74 -26.72 -26.32
N ASP A 104 18.21 -27.50 -27.30
CA ASP A 104 17.13 -28.46 -27.24
C ASP A 104 17.33 -29.63 -26.26
N SER A 105 16.25 -30.17 -25.74
CA SER A 105 15.90 -31.60 -25.96
C SER A 105 14.59 -32.03 -25.30
N ASP A 106 13.79 -32.72 -26.11
CA ASP A 106 12.54 -33.43 -25.88
C ASP A 106 12.46 -34.31 -24.62
N THR A 107 11.32 -34.44 -24.00
CA THR A 107 10.50 -35.66 -24.04
C THR A 107 9.16 -35.53 -23.31
N ALA A 108 8.17 -36.19 -23.89
CA ALA A 108 6.75 -36.18 -23.62
C ALA A 108 6.30 -37.09 -22.46
N GLN A 109 5.04 -36.91 -22.10
CA GLN A 109 3.93 -37.79 -21.65
C GLN A 109 3.41 -37.48 -20.24
N SER A 110 2.23 -37.03 -20.21
CA SER A 110 0.83 -37.54 -20.23
C SER A 110 0.25 -37.78 -18.83
N SER A 111 -0.89 -37.20 -18.61
CA SER A 111 -2.18 -37.76 -18.16
C SER A 111 -2.85 -37.06 -16.97
N ALA A 112 -4.09 -36.63 -17.29
CA ALA A 112 -5.30 -36.63 -16.47
C ALA A 112 -5.39 -35.86 -15.15
N GLY A 113 -6.37 -34.91 -15.11
CA GLY A 113 -6.89 -34.23 -13.94
C GLY A 113 -7.57 -35.13 -12.91
N PRO A 114 -8.21 -34.62 -11.87
CA PRO A 114 -9.23 -33.57 -11.93
C PRO A 114 -9.14 -32.52 -10.79
N GLU A 115 -9.90 -31.46 -11.02
CA GLU A 115 -10.54 -30.55 -10.05
C GLU A 115 -10.03 -30.55 -8.59
N ASN A 116 -9.38 -29.46 -8.20
CA ASN A 116 -9.51 -28.96 -6.85
C ASN A 116 -9.47 -27.42 -6.87
N SER A 117 -10.57 -26.84 -6.40
CA SER A 117 -10.66 -25.44 -6.04
C SER A 117 -9.61 -25.15 -4.97
N GLU A 118 -8.44 -24.66 -5.36
CA GLU A 118 -7.48 -24.11 -4.42
C GLU A 118 -8.06 -22.81 -3.86
N LYS A 119 -8.60 -22.93 -2.65
CA LYS A 119 -8.61 -21.83 -1.72
C LYS A 119 -7.16 -21.35 -1.62
N THR A 120 -6.89 -20.13 -2.03
CA THR A 120 -5.67 -19.43 -1.67
C THR A 120 -5.63 -19.35 -0.16
N ASP A 121 -4.96 -20.28 0.48
CA ASP A 121 -4.56 -20.17 1.87
C ASP A 121 -3.57 -19.00 1.94
N ILE A 122 -4.11 -17.83 2.30
CA ILE A 122 -3.30 -16.70 2.73
C ILE A 122 -2.53 -17.19 3.93
N ALA A 123 -1.21 -17.23 3.82
CA ALA A 123 -0.34 -17.57 4.93
C ALA A 123 -0.74 -16.73 6.16
N PRO A 124 -0.79 -17.30 7.37
CA PRO A 124 -1.12 -16.54 8.55
C PRO A 124 -0.13 -15.37 8.68
N SER A 125 -0.64 -14.18 8.98
CA SER A 125 0.12 -12.97 9.20
C SER A 125 1.30 -13.27 10.14
N SER A 126 2.43 -12.66 9.92
CA SER A 126 3.57 -12.68 10.83
C SER A 126 3.06 -12.36 12.24
N ALA A 127 3.32 -13.23 13.23
CA ALA A 127 2.78 -13.14 14.58
C ALA A 127 3.33 -11.95 15.40
N GLY A 128 3.79 -10.89 14.75
CA GLY A 128 4.40 -9.73 15.38
C GLY A 128 3.91 -8.39 14.80
N PRO A 129 4.22 -7.27 15.47
CA PRO A 129 3.92 -5.93 14.98
C PRO A 129 4.70 -5.61 13.71
N VAL A 130 4.08 -4.84 12.81
CA VAL A 130 4.75 -4.26 11.63
C VAL A 130 5.09 -2.81 11.95
N LEU A 131 6.38 -2.48 11.91
CA LEU A 131 6.89 -1.12 12.12
C LEU A 131 7.00 -0.40 10.77
N ILE A 132 6.33 0.74 10.63
CA ILE A 132 6.20 1.44 9.36
C ILE A 132 6.67 2.89 9.48
N PHE A 133 7.55 3.31 8.58
CA PHE A 133 8.02 4.69 8.49
C PHE A 133 7.66 5.29 7.13
N PRO A 134 6.94 6.42 7.08
CA PRO A 134 6.89 7.24 5.88
C PRO A 134 8.26 7.80 5.52
N ASN A 135 8.69 7.57 4.28
CA ASN A 135 9.98 8.03 3.76
C ASN A 135 9.83 8.38 2.27
N PRO A 136 10.09 9.62 1.84
CA PRO A 136 9.92 10.01 0.44
C PRO A 136 10.87 9.29 -0.53
N SER A 137 11.96 8.69 -0.02
CA SER A 137 12.94 7.94 -0.82
C SER A 137 12.65 6.43 -0.89
N ALA A 138 11.59 5.96 -0.23
CA ALA A 138 11.22 4.56 -0.18
C ALA A 138 10.30 4.16 -1.37
N PRO A 139 10.05 2.86 -1.59
CA PRO A 139 9.05 2.38 -2.55
C PRO A 139 7.67 2.98 -2.31
N LEU A 140 6.89 3.12 -3.39
CA LEU A 140 5.53 3.64 -3.30
C LEU A 140 4.61 2.68 -2.54
N PHE A 141 3.85 3.23 -1.61
CA PHE A 141 2.74 2.56 -0.96
C PHE A 141 1.59 2.35 -1.96
N THR A 142 1.17 1.11 -2.15
CA THR A 142 0.15 0.70 -3.12
C THR A 142 -1.10 0.15 -2.44
N GLN A 143 -2.16 -0.08 -3.23
CA GLN A 143 -3.35 -0.78 -2.77
C GLN A 143 -3.05 -2.23 -2.35
N GLN A 144 -2.03 -2.87 -2.95
CA GLN A 144 -1.58 -4.20 -2.57
C GLN A 144 -0.97 -4.18 -1.16
N ASP A 145 -0.11 -3.19 -0.87
CA ASP A 145 0.46 -3.00 0.48
C ASP A 145 -0.64 -2.75 1.51
N ALA A 146 -1.63 -1.91 1.17
CA ALA A 146 -2.77 -1.67 2.05
C ALA A 146 -3.55 -2.96 2.34
N THR A 147 -3.74 -3.81 1.33
CA THR A 147 -4.42 -5.09 1.47
C THR A 147 -3.63 -6.04 2.37
N GLU A 148 -2.32 -6.15 2.15
CA GLU A 148 -1.45 -6.97 2.99
C GLU A 148 -1.45 -6.50 4.45
N LEU A 149 -1.24 -5.21 4.68
CA LEU A 149 -1.23 -4.61 6.01
C LEU A 149 -2.59 -4.67 6.72
N SER A 150 -3.69 -4.77 5.98
CA SER A 150 -5.03 -4.95 6.57
C SER A 150 -5.20 -6.28 7.31
N HIS A 151 -4.31 -7.25 7.09
CA HIS A 151 -4.31 -8.54 7.79
C HIS A 151 -3.42 -8.56 9.04
N ALA A 152 -2.66 -7.50 9.30
CA ALA A 152 -1.82 -7.41 10.48
C ALA A 152 -2.66 -7.18 11.75
N ASP A 153 -2.27 -7.81 12.85
CA ASP A 153 -2.92 -7.59 14.14
C ASP A 153 -2.50 -6.27 14.79
N HIS A 154 -1.25 -5.85 14.53
CA HIS A 154 -0.67 -4.64 15.11
C HIS A 154 0.21 -3.90 14.09
N LEU A 155 -0.10 -2.61 13.87
CA LEU A 155 0.70 -1.68 13.08
C LEU A 155 1.28 -0.61 14.01
N LEU A 156 2.57 -0.34 13.89
CA LEU A 156 3.27 0.72 14.61
C LEU A 156 3.88 1.69 13.59
N PHE A 157 3.42 2.94 13.60
CA PHE A 157 3.88 3.97 12.67
C PHE A 157 4.83 4.94 13.37
N GLY A 158 5.97 5.25 12.72
CA GLY A 158 6.91 6.28 13.15
C GLY A 158 6.87 7.51 12.23
N CYS A 159 6.46 8.65 12.76
CA CYS A 159 6.40 9.91 12.00
C CYS A 159 7.73 10.67 12.09
N GLY A 160 8.53 10.65 11.01
CA GLY A 160 9.71 11.49 10.89
C GLY A 160 9.34 12.98 10.73
N ARG A 161 10.23 13.84 11.23
CA ARG A 161 10.19 15.30 11.04
C ARG A 161 11.58 15.79 10.62
N TYR A 162 11.69 17.05 10.24
CA TYR A 162 12.92 17.69 9.78
C TYR A 162 13.50 16.94 8.56
N GLU A 163 14.79 16.57 8.59
CA GLU A 163 15.45 15.79 7.53
C GLU A 163 15.17 14.26 7.69
N GLY A 164 14.30 13.88 8.61
CA GLY A 164 13.94 12.51 8.91
C GLY A 164 14.50 11.99 10.23
N TYR A 165 14.47 10.69 10.38
CA TYR A 165 15.01 9.94 11.52
C TYR A 165 16.38 9.34 11.16
N ASP A 166 17.20 9.04 12.17
CA ASP A 166 18.48 8.38 11.96
C ASP A 166 18.31 7.04 11.25
N ALA A 167 19.06 6.83 10.17
CA ALA A 167 18.96 5.64 9.31
C ALA A 167 19.24 4.32 10.04
N ARG A 168 19.94 4.37 11.18
CA ARG A 168 20.21 3.19 12.02
C ARG A 168 18.94 2.65 12.69
N ILE A 169 17.88 3.45 12.84
CA ILE A 169 16.65 3.03 13.51
C ILE A 169 15.99 1.87 12.74
N PRO A 170 15.54 2.02 11.49
CA PRO A 170 14.93 0.90 10.77
C PRO A 170 15.89 -0.27 10.58
N GLN A 171 17.20 -0.01 10.41
CA GLN A 171 18.21 -1.04 10.27
C GLN A 171 18.32 -1.90 11.54
N TYR A 172 18.39 -1.29 12.71
CA TYR A 172 18.44 -1.99 14.00
C TYR A 172 17.23 -2.89 14.20
N TYR A 173 16.00 -2.37 14.02
CA TYR A 173 14.79 -3.17 14.29
C TYR A 173 14.63 -4.35 13.32
N ARG A 174 15.11 -4.24 12.07
CA ARG A 174 15.21 -5.39 11.15
C ARG A 174 16.12 -6.49 11.72
N THR A 175 17.24 -6.13 12.34
CA THR A 175 18.13 -7.13 12.98
C THR A 175 17.52 -7.79 14.21
N GLN A 176 16.55 -7.14 14.84
CA GLN A 176 15.79 -7.72 15.97
C GLN A 176 14.61 -8.61 15.49
N GLY A 177 14.48 -8.85 14.19
CA GLY A 177 13.43 -9.69 13.62
C GLY A 177 12.07 -9.01 13.49
N ILE A 178 12.01 -7.68 13.61
CA ILE A 178 10.79 -6.90 13.38
C ILE A 178 10.59 -6.71 11.87
N ASP A 179 9.35 -6.89 11.38
CA ASP A 179 8.97 -6.49 10.02
C ASP A 179 8.97 -4.96 9.95
N VAL A 180 10.03 -4.38 9.38
CA VAL A 180 10.19 -2.94 9.25
C VAL A 180 10.03 -2.53 7.80
N ARG A 181 9.02 -1.71 7.55
CA ARG A 181 8.68 -1.21 6.21
C ARG A 181 8.83 0.30 6.12
N GLU A 182 9.28 0.77 4.98
CA GLU A 182 9.38 2.19 4.65
C GLU A 182 8.60 2.43 3.36
N TYR A 183 7.78 3.50 3.33
CA TYR A 183 6.93 3.80 2.19
C TYR A 183 6.91 5.28 1.84
N SER A 184 6.99 5.58 0.54
CA SER A 184 6.61 6.86 -0.02
C SER A 184 5.11 6.85 -0.39
N ILE A 185 4.43 7.96 -0.23
CA ILE A 185 3.05 8.13 -0.71
C ILE A 185 2.95 8.92 -2.03
N GLY A 186 4.07 9.19 -2.68
CA GLY A 186 4.14 9.89 -3.96
C GLY A 186 5.43 10.68 -4.13
N ASP A 187 5.68 11.14 -5.35
CA ASP A 187 6.88 11.89 -5.77
C ASP A 187 6.82 13.35 -5.29
N TYR A 188 6.73 13.56 -3.99
CA TYR A 188 6.73 14.87 -3.34
C TYR A 188 7.18 14.75 -1.89
N VAL A 189 7.67 15.85 -1.32
CA VAL A 189 8.16 15.91 0.05
C VAL A 189 7.13 16.61 0.94
N LEU A 190 6.86 16.02 2.12
CA LEU A 190 6.01 16.59 3.16
C LEU A 190 6.87 17.16 4.30
N ASN A 191 6.28 18.03 5.12
CA ASN A 191 6.94 18.57 6.31
C ASN A 191 7.09 17.55 7.45
N GLY A 192 6.47 16.38 7.35
CA GLY A 192 6.51 15.30 8.35
C GLY A 192 5.67 14.12 7.95
N GLY A 193 5.79 13.02 8.69
CA GLY A 193 5.14 11.74 8.39
C GLY A 193 3.65 11.68 8.71
N GLU A 194 3.09 12.59 9.50
CA GLU A 194 1.74 12.46 10.07
C GLU A 194 0.64 12.37 9.00
N VAL A 195 0.73 13.21 7.97
CA VAL A 195 -0.25 13.18 6.87
C VAL A 195 -0.10 11.89 6.05
N ALA A 196 1.14 11.45 5.81
CA ALA A 196 1.39 10.19 5.12
C ALA A 196 0.82 8.98 5.88
N VAL A 197 1.02 8.93 7.21
CA VAL A 197 0.43 7.91 8.08
C VAL A 197 -1.10 7.94 7.98
N SER A 198 -1.70 9.12 8.02
CA SER A 198 -3.17 9.25 7.89
C SER A 198 -3.68 8.70 6.54
N VAL A 199 -2.97 8.96 5.43
CA VAL A 199 -3.30 8.41 4.10
C VAL A 199 -3.20 6.88 4.09
N MET A 200 -2.12 6.31 4.63
CA MET A 200 -1.95 4.86 4.72
C MET A 200 -3.02 4.21 5.59
N LEU A 201 -3.34 4.81 6.74
CA LEU A 201 -4.38 4.31 7.65
C LEU A 201 -5.77 4.30 7.01
N GLU A 202 -6.14 5.35 6.27
CA GLU A 202 -7.42 5.39 5.53
C GLU A 202 -7.48 4.28 4.49
N ALA A 203 -6.39 4.00 3.77
CA ALA A 203 -6.32 2.94 2.77
C ALA A 203 -6.39 1.54 3.40
N ILE A 204 -5.73 1.31 4.55
CA ILE A 204 -5.65 0.02 5.24
C ILE A 204 -6.95 -0.30 5.96
N THR A 205 -7.43 0.62 6.80
CA THR A 205 -8.52 0.34 7.73
C THR A 205 -9.86 0.13 7.04
N ARG A 206 -10.09 0.78 5.88
CA ARG A 206 -11.31 0.57 5.09
C ARG A 206 -11.48 -0.86 4.55
N LEU A 207 -10.37 -1.63 4.49
CA LEU A 207 -10.36 -3.03 4.04
C LEU A 207 -10.72 -4.02 5.16
N LEU A 208 -10.77 -3.56 6.40
CA LEU A 208 -11.08 -4.42 7.54
C LEU A 208 -12.54 -4.93 7.46
N PRO A 209 -12.77 -6.22 7.78
CA PRO A 209 -14.12 -6.76 7.83
C PRO A 209 -15.02 -5.96 8.79
N GLY A 210 -16.17 -5.51 8.30
CA GLY A 210 -17.15 -4.75 9.08
C GLY A 210 -16.87 -3.25 9.23
N PHE A 211 -15.76 -2.75 8.65
CA PHE A 211 -15.46 -1.32 8.61
C PHE A 211 -16.41 -0.57 7.66
N MET A 212 -16.54 -1.04 6.42
CA MET A 212 -17.48 -0.50 5.44
C MET A 212 -18.90 -1.05 5.68
N GLY A 213 -19.90 -0.17 5.56
CA GLY A 213 -21.30 -0.57 5.72
C GLY A 213 -21.81 -1.52 4.62
N ASN A 214 -21.19 -1.50 3.45
CA ASN A 214 -21.46 -2.41 2.35
C ASN A 214 -20.12 -3.00 1.85
N ALA A 215 -19.92 -4.28 2.08
CA ALA A 215 -18.74 -5.01 1.64
C ALA A 215 -18.57 -5.03 0.11
N ALA A 216 -19.65 -4.88 -0.66
CA ALA A 216 -19.56 -4.81 -2.12
C ALA A 216 -18.92 -3.52 -2.63
N SER A 217 -18.85 -2.46 -1.80
CA SER A 217 -18.26 -1.18 -2.19
C SER A 217 -16.76 -1.22 -2.43
N ILE A 218 -16.07 -2.22 -1.88
CA ILE A 218 -14.61 -2.39 -2.03
C ILE A 218 -14.22 -3.39 -3.12
N VAL A 219 -15.19 -4.00 -3.80
CA VAL A 219 -14.91 -5.06 -4.80
C VAL A 219 -14.63 -4.50 -6.19
N GLU A 220 -15.29 -3.42 -6.58
CA GLU A 220 -15.18 -2.80 -7.92
C GLU A 220 -14.52 -1.41 -7.84
N GLU A 221 -13.43 -1.30 -7.12
CA GLU A 221 -12.69 -0.04 -6.99
C GLU A 221 -11.43 -0.03 -7.85
N SER A 222 -10.87 1.16 -8.06
CA SER A 222 -9.56 1.31 -8.69
C SER A 222 -8.50 0.51 -7.94
N TYR A 223 -7.62 -0.15 -8.70
CA TYR A 223 -6.47 -0.91 -8.19
C TYR A 223 -6.80 -2.20 -7.42
N THR A 224 -8.05 -2.70 -7.49
CA THR A 224 -8.44 -3.95 -6.83
C THR A 224 -8.35 -5.16 -7.74
N GLY A 225 -8.01 -6.31 -7.16
CA GLY A 225 -7.93 -7.62 -7.86
C GLY A 225 -6.69 -7.78 -8.74
N ASP A 226 -6.54 -8.98 -9.30
CA ASP A 226 -5.36 -9.38 -10.08
C ASP A 226 -5.20 -8.62 -11.41
N ASN A 227 -6.33 -8.22 -12.03
CA ASN A 227 -6.38 -7.41 -13.24
C ASN A 227 -6.91 -6.02 -12.89
N ALA A 228 -6.17 -5.33 -12.05
CA ALA A 228 -6.52 -4.02 -11.52
C ALA A 228 -6.67 -2.98 -12.64
N LEU A 229 -7.78 -2.25 -12.62
CA LEU A 229 -8.07 -1.13 -13.52
C LEU A 229 -8.42 0.11 -12.69
N LEU A 230 -8.56 1.24 -13.35
CA LEU A 230 -9.26 2.39 -12.77
C LEU A 230 -10.78 2.15 -12.85
N GLU A 231 -11.48 2.52 -11.78
CA GLU A 231 -12.94 2.44 -11.73
C GLU A 231 -13.58 3.33 -12.81
N HIS A 232 -14.72 2.87 -13.37
CA HIS A 232 -15.53 3.66 -14.29
C HIS A 232 -16.04 4.96 -13.65
N ARG A 233 -16.52 5.91 -14.46
CA ARG A 233 -17.13 7.15 -13.96
C ARG A 233 -18.45 6.88 -13.28
N GLN A 234 -18.65 7.49 -12.12
CA GLN A 234 -19.90 7.38 -11.36
C GLN A 234 -20.85 8.53 -11.69
N TYR A 235 -22.13 8.21 -11.76
CA TYR A 235 -23.20 9.17 -12.04
C TYR A 235 -24.30 9.07 -11.00
N THR A 236 -24.97 10.20 -10.72
CA THR A 236 -26.13 10.26 -9.82
C THR A 236 -27.25 11.09 -10.44
N LYS A 237 -28.37 11.22 -9.76
CA LYS A 237 -29.50 12.09 -10.14
C LYS A 237 -29.13 13.58 -10.00
N PRO A 238 -29.72 14.43 -10.86
CA PRO A 238 -30.68 14.16 -11.92
C PRO A 238 -30.04 13.55 -13.20
N ALA A 239 -30.89 12.94 -14.08
CA ALA A 239 -30.42 12.35 -15.34
C ALA A 239 -29.78 13.36 -16.32
N GLU A 240 -30.10 14.64 -16.16
CA GLU A 240 -29.45 15.74 -16.87
C GLU A 240 -29.12 16.86 -15.89
N TRP A 241 -27.89 17.35 -15.93
CA TRP A 241 -27.42 18.48 -15.13
C TRP A 241 -26.67 19.48 -15.99
N ARG A 242 -27.19 20.69 -16.10
CA ARG A 242 -26.62 21.80 -16.92
C ARG A 242 -26.40 21.43 -18.39
N GLY A 243 -27.33 20.65 -18.99
CA GLY A 243 -27.22 20.19 -20.36
C GLY A 243 -26.35 18.95 -20.58
N ILE A 244 -25.67 18.45 -19.54
CA ILE A 244 -24.86 17.21 -19.57
C ILE A 244 -25.73 16.06 -19.10
N LYS A 245 -25.88 15.02 -19.94
CA LYS A 245 -26.71 13.85 -19.66
C LYS A 245 -25.91 12.69 -19.09
N VAL A 246 -26.54 11.94 -18.22
CA VAL A 246 -26.08 10.60 -17.85
C VAL A 246 -26.20 9.69 -19.09
N PRO A 247 -25.21 8.81 -19.37
CA PRO A 247 -25.31 7.85 -20.46
C PRO A 247 -26.61 7.03 -20.41
N ASP A 248 -27.36 6.97 -21.54
CA ASP A 248 -28.66 6.33 -21.60
C ASP A 248 -28.66 4.86 -21.18
N VAL A 249 -27.54 4.16 -21.41
CA VAL A 249 -27.38 2.76 -21.00
C VAL A 249 -27.53 2.58 -19.50
N LEU A 250 -27.07 3.55 -18.69
CA LEU A 250 -27.16 3.52 -17.22
C LEU A 250 -28.61 3.73 -16.73
N LEU A 251 -29.48 4.30 -17.58
CA LEU A 251 -30.88 4.52 -17.28
C LEU A 251 -31.79 3.40 -17.81
N SER A 252 -31.22 2.43 -18.54
CA SER A 252 -31.97 1.40 -19.27
C SER A 252 -32.58 0.32 -18.41
N GLY A 253 -32.18 0.14 -17.17
CA GLY A 253 -32.55 -0.98 -16.29
C GLY A 253 -31.99 -2.35 -16.74
N ASN A 254 -31.19 -2.41 -17.79
CA ASN A 254 -30.59 -3.66 -18.29
C ASN A 254 -29.21 -3.84 -17.64
N HIS A 255 -29.15 -4.59 -16.55
CA HIS A 255 -27.92 -4.80 -15.76
C HIS A 255 -26.76 -5.32 -16.61
N ALA A 256 -26.96 -6.31 -17.47
CA ALA A 256 -25.89 -6.84 -18.30
C ALA A 256 -25.28 -5.78 -19.25
N LYS A 257 -26.09 -4.88 -19.80
CA LYS A 257 -25.59 -3.77 -20.62
C LYS A 257 -24.91 -2.71 -19.77
N VAL A 258 -25.41 -2.44 -18.58
CA VAL A 258 -24.81 -1.51 -17.62
C VAL A 258 -23.44 -2.00 -17.18
N ASP A 259 -23.31 -3.27 -16.80
CA ASP A 259 -22.06 -3.86 -16.34
C ASP A 259 -21.02 -3.88 -17.48
N ARG A 260 -21.44 -4.23 -18.70
CA ARG A 260 -20.54 -4.17 -19.85
C ARG A 260 -20.08 -2.73 -20.16
N PHE A 261 -20.97 -1.78 -20.10
CA PHE A 261 -20.63 -0.37 -20.29
C PHE A 261 -19.61 0.12 -19.25
N ARG A 262 -19.84 -0.21 -17.98
CA ARG A 262 -18.92 0.14 -16.89
C ARG A 262 -17.52 -0.47 -17.10
N ARG A 263 -17.48 -1.74 -17.51
CA ARG A 263 -16.23 -2.42 -17.79
C ARG A 263 -15.49 -1.83 -18.99
N ASP A 264 -16.21 -1.51 -20.08
CA ASP A 264 -15.64 -0.85 -21.25
C ASP A 264 -15.12 0.54 -20.92
N GLU A 265 -15.84 1.29 -20.11
CA GLU A 265 -15.41 2.63 -19.64
C GLU A 265 -14.19 2.55 -18.70
N ALA A 266 -14.13 1.55 -17.82
CA ALA A 266 -12.97 1.31 -16.97
C ALA A 266 -11.72 1.03 -17.82
N LEU A 267 -11.81 0.17 -18.83
CA LEU A 267 -10.72 -0.13 -19.76
C LEU A 267 -10.27 1.13 -20.52
N ALA A 268 -11.21 1.91 -21.07
CA ALA A 268 -10.90 3.12 -21.82
C ALA A 268 -10.26 4.19 -20.93
N LYS A 269 -10.79 4.41 -19.71
CA LYS A 269 -10.23 5.36 -18.75
C LYS A 269 -8.84 4.94 -18.28
N THR A 270 -8.62 3.65 -18.10
CA THR A 270 -7.32 3.12 -17.70
C THR A 270 -6.30 3.29 -18.83
N ASP A 271 -6.67 3.02 -20.08
CA ASP A 271 -5.81 3.28 -21.25
C ASP A 271 -5.39 4.75 -21.34
N GLU A 272 -6.32 5.67 -21.06
CA GLU A 272 -6.06 7.11 -21.12
C GLU A 272 -5.12 7.60 -20.01
N LEU A 273 -5.32 7.15 -18.76
CA LEU A 273 -4.71 7.74 -17.58
C LEU A 273 -3.58 6.89 -16.98
N ARG A 274 -3.66 5.58 -17.11
CA ARG A 274 -2.74 4.60 -16.52
C ARG A 274 -2.53 3.43 -17.47
N PRO A 275 -1.93 3.68 -18.66
CA PRO A 275 -1.65 2.61 -19.64
C PRO A 275 -0.75 1.51 -19.09
N ASP A 276 0.09 1.79 -18.12
CA ASP A 276 0.89 0.83 -17.37
C ASP A 276 0.05 -0.28 -16.72
N LEU A 277 -1.14 0.05 -16.20
CA LEU A 277 -2.07 -0.97 -15.67
C LEU A 277 -2.65 -1.85 -16.77
N ILE A 278 -2.85 -1.33 -17.99
CA ILE A 278 -3.26 -2.17 -19.13
C ILE A 278 -2.12 -3.12 -19.51
N GLU A 279 -0.88 -2.64 -19.55
CA GLU A 279 0.31 -3.48 -19.83
C GLU A 279 0.50 -4.61 -18.82
N ALA A 280 0.11 -4.38 -17.57
CA ALA A 280 0.20 -5.37 -16.49
C ALA A 280 -0.93 -6.44 -16.51
N LEU A 281 -2.01 -6.25 -17.29
CA LEU A 281 -3.13 -7.20 -17.32
C LEU A 281 -2.69 -8.60 -17.76
N ASP A 282 -3.21 -9.61 -17.10
CA ASP A 282 -3.11 -11.01 -17.54
C ASP A 282 -4.14 -11.28 -18.64
N CYS A 283 -3.67 -11.44 -19.87
CA CYS A 283 -4.54 -11.73 -21.01
C CYS A 283 -5.32 -13.04 -20.85
N THR A 284 -4.86 -14.01 -20.08
CA THR A 284 -5.58 -15.29 -19.89
C THR A 284 -6.89 -15.10 -19.12
N LYS A 285 -6.95 -14.06 -18.27
CA LYS A 285 -8.12 -13.70 -17.46
C LYS A 285 -9.09 -12.75 -18.17
N LEU A 286 -8.75 -12.26 -19.37
CA LEU A 286 -9.61 -11.35 -20.14
C LEU A 286 -10.69 -12.12 -20.91
N ASP A 287 -11.93 -11.71 -20.79
CA ASP A 287 -13.02 -12.24 -21.59
C ASP A 287 -12.95 -11.75 -23.07
N LYS A 288 -13.83 -12.30 -23.92
CA LYS A 288 -13.86 -11.95 -25.35
C LYS A 288 -14.24 -10.47 -25.58
N ALA A 289 -15.07 -9.89 -24.72
CA ALA A 289 -15.52 -8.50 -24.85
C ALA A 289 -14.39 -7.56 -24.42
N ASP A 290 -13.69 -7.85 -23.32
CA ASP A 290 -12.51 -7.08 -22.86
C ASP A 290 -11.43 -7.04 -23.93
N ARG A 291 -11.09 -8.21 -24.52
CA ARG A 291 -10.14 -8.29 -25.63
C ARG A 291 -10.56 -7.46 -26.82
N LYS A 292 -11.85 -7.46 -27.17
CA LYS A 292 -12.40 -6.64 -28.27
C LYS A 292 -12.23 -5.16 -27.98
N THR A 293 -12.55 -4.71 -26.76
CA THR A 293 -12.40 -3.31 -26.33
C THR A 293 -10.95 -2.89 -26.35
N LEU A 294 -10.03 -3.68 -25.80
CA LEU A 294 -8.59 -3.39 -25.83
C LEU A 294 -8.04 -3.31 -27.26
N MET A 295 -8.45 -4.23 -28.15
CA MET A 295 -8.06 -4.15 -29.57
C MET A 295 -8.57 -2.87 -30.25
N ALA A 296 -9.77 -2.42 -29.93
CA ALA A 296 -10.33 -1.17 -30.43
C ALA A 296 -9.56 0.06 -29.90
N LEU A 297 -8.98 -0.02 -28.70
CA LEU A 297 -8.10 0.99 -28.10
C LEU A 297 -6.65 0.90 -28.61
N GLY A 298 -6.34 -0.02 -29.53
CA GLY A 298 -5.02 -0.16 -30.14
C GLY A 298 -4.07 -1.10 -29.40
N TRP A 299 -4.59 -2.00 -28.54
CA TRP A 299 -3.78 -3.00 -27.86
C TRP A 299 -3.78 -4.34 -28.61
N GLU A 300 -2.65 -5.00 -28.61
CA GLU A 300 -2.52 -6.41 -28.99
C GLU A 300 -2.64 -7.27 -27.73
N VAL A 301 -3.55 -8.28 -27.74
CA VAL A 301 -3.90 -9.12 -26.58
C VAL A 301 -3.71 -10.61 -26.88
N SER A 302 -2.76 -10.93 -27.79
CA SER A 302 -2.45 -12.31 -28.18
C SER A 302 -1.38 -12.96 -27.30
N ALA A 303 -0.56 -12.17 -26.60
CA ALA A 303 0.48 -12.60 -25.67
C ALA A 303 -0.04 -12.74 -24.22
N ALA A 304 0.83 -13.04 -23.27
CA ALA A 304 0.48 -13.09 -21.84
C ALA A 304 -0.04 -11.75 -21.32
N HIS A 305 0.56 -10.66 -21.77
CA HIS A 305 0.20 -9.29 -21.41
C HIS A 305 -0.11 -8.45 -22.64
N PRO A 306 -1.02 -7.45 -22.54
CA PRO A 306 -1.28 -6.52 -23.65
C PRO A 306 -0.04 -5.70 -24.03
N ARG A 307 0.06 -5.41 -25.34
CA ARG A 307 1.10 -4.51 -25.86
C ARG A 307 0.46 -3.43 -26.72
N LYS A 308 0.89 -2.18 -26.56
CA LYS A 308 0.43 -1.09 -27.40
C LYS A 308 0.98 -1.29 -28.81
N ARG A 309 0.11 -1.12 -29.87
CA ARG A 309 0.52 -1.19 -31.27
C ARG A 309 1.26 0.05 -31.73
#